data_ae066811415963213bae9360752d1525
#
_entry.id   ae066811415963213bae9360752d1525
#
_cell.length_a   1.000
_cell.length_b   1.000
_cell.length_c   1.000
_cell.angle_alpha   90.00
_cell.angle_beta   90.00
_cell.angle_gamma   90.00
#
_symmetry.space_group_name_H-M   'P 1'
#
loop_
_entity.id
_entity.type
_entity.pdbx_description
1 polymer ?
#
loop_
_entity_poly.entity_id
_entity_poly.type
_entity_poly.pdbx_seq_one_letter_code
_entity_poly.pdbx_strand_id
1 'polypeptide(L)'
;MRKVIAFALMALLMICFIWGNSLKTVEQSADQSAPVAESLRPVLDPQEKIEKPVFHDFVRKLAHVVEFFALGVFVAGFAVSLGAYLKKTLVSMPILLVLSVAVIDEYIQHFTKRGSLVTDVVLDFAGALAGLGCAWLLFWLWRYIKMRKEHAV
;
A
#
# COMPACT_ATOMS: atom_id res chain seq x y z
N MET A 1 9.46 22.42 1.42
CA MET A 1 10.34 21.48 2.16
C MET A 1 9.60 20.67 3.23
N ARG A 2 8.89 21.27 4.22
CA ARG A 2 8.23 20.50 5.32
C ARG A 2 7.32 19.39 4.84
N LYS A 3 6.44 19.63 3.85
CA LYS A 3 5.54 18.60 3.31
C LYS A 3 6.30 17.46 2.58
N VAL A 4 7.36 17.77 1.85
CA VAL A 4 8.21 16.78 1.19
C VAL A 4 8.82 15.83 2.22
N ILE A 5 9.42 16.39 3.30
CA ILE A 5 10.03 15.61 4.37
C ILE A 5 8.98 14.76 5.10
N ALA A 6 7.81 15.34 5.42
CA ALA A 6 6.75 14.60 6.11
C ALA A 6 6.27 13.38 5.31
N PHE A 7 5.95 13.55 4.02
CA PHE A 7 5.51 12.44 3.18
C PHE A 7 6.63 11.43 2.92
N ALA A 8 7.89 11.88 2.78
CA ALA A 8 9.04 10.97 2.67
C ALA A 8 9.20 10.10 3.92
N LEU A 9 9.08 10.69 5.11
CA LEU A 9 9.15 9.95 6.37
C LEU A 9 7.98 8.97 6.51
N MET A 10 6.75 9.37 6.15
CA MET A 10 5.59 8.48 6.20
C MET A 10 5.75 7.30 5.23
N ALA A 11 6.23 7.55 4.01
CA ALA A 11 6.52 6.49 3.04
C ALA A 11 7.61 5.54 3.55
N LEU A 12 8.70 6.08 4.12
CA LEU A 12 9.78 5.28 4.70
C LEU A 12 9.29 4.42 5.88
N LEU A 13 8.51 4.99 6.79
CA LEU A 13 7.94 4.24 7.91
C LEU A 13 7.02 3.12 7.41
N MET A 14 6.24 3.38 6.35
CA MET A 14 5.38 2.36 5.75
C MET A 14 6.18 1.25 5.08
N ILE A 15 7.27 1.57 4.39
CA ILE A 15 8.20 0.56 3.82
C ILE A 15 8.80 -0.28 4.95
N CYS A 16 9.28 0.33 6.02
CA CYS A 16 9.83 -0.39 7.17
C CYS A 16 8.78 -1.29 7.82
N PHE A 17 7.53 -0.86 7.89
CA PHE A 17 6.42 -1.65 8.43
C PHE A 17 6.12 -2.87 7.54
N ILE A 18 5.98 -2.69 6.22
CA ILE A 18 5.74 -3.76 5.24
C ILE A 18 6.86 -4.80 5.32
N TRP A 19 8.11 -4.38 5.14
CA TRP A 19 9.25 -5.30 5.17
C TRP A 19 9.44 -5.95 6.55
N GLY A 20 9.16 -5.22 7.65
CA GLY A 20 9.15 -5.79 9.00
C GLY A 20 8.13 -6.91 9.18
N ASN A 21 6.95 -6.77 8.56
CA ASN A 21 5.94 -7.83 8.51
C ASN A 21 6.40 -9.02 7.65
N SER A 22 7.08 -8.77 6.55
CA SER A 22 7.57 -9.81 5.62
C SER A 22 8.77 -10.58 6.15
N LEU A 23 9.51 -10.05 7.13
CA LEU A 23 10.56 -10.76 7.84
C LEU A 23 10.04 -11.81 8.82
N LYS A 24 8.75 -11.82 9.16
CA LYS A 24 8.15 -12.80 10.07
C LYS A 24 8.07 -14.17 9.41
N THR A 25 8.20 -15.22 10.21
CA THR A 25 7.99 -16.60 9.76
C THR A 25 6.51 -16.83 9.40
N VAL A 26 6.23 -17.95 8.70
CA VAL A 26 4.85 -18.37 8.37
C VAL A 26 3.99 -18.44 9.64
N GLU A 27 4.50 -19.06 10.71
CA GLU A 27 3.81 -19.24 11.99
C GLU A 27 3.51 -17.88 12.65
N GLN A 28 4.53 -17.02 12.78
CA GLN A 28 4.36 -15.69 13.36
C GLN A 28 3.35 -14.83 12.59
N SER A 29 3.38 -14.93 11.26
CA SER A 29 2.44 -14.21 10.41
C SER A 29 1.01 -14.76 10.52
N ALA A 30 0.86 -16.08 10.64
CA ALA A 30 -0.43 -16.73 10.86
C ALA A 30 -1.03 -16.34 12.22
N ASP A 31 -0.25 -16.40 13.28
CA ASP A 31 -0.68 -16.01 14.63
C ASP A 31 -1.11 -14.54 14.70
N GLN A 32 -0.41 -13.66 13.99
CA GLN A 32 -0.76 -12.24 13.94
C GLN A 32 -2.06 -11.98 13.17
N SER A 33 -2.30 -12.70 12.07
CA SER A 33 -3.47 -12.52 11.22
C SER A 33 -4.71 -13.27 11.71
N ALA A 34 -4.55 -14.32 12.52
CA ALA A 34 -5.64 -15.16 13.01
C ALA A 34 -6.76 -14.37 13.73
N PRO A 35 -6.48 -13.47 14.71
CA PRO A 35 -7.54 -12.70 15.36
C PRO A 35 -8.31 -11.80 14.38
N VAL A 36 -7.62 -11.23 13.39
CA VAL A 36 -8.25 -10.39 12.35
C VAL A 36 -9.12 -11.25 11.44
N ALA A 37 -8.62 -12.41 11.00
CA ALA A 37 -9.36 -13.35 10.18
C ALA A 37 -10.63 -13.85 10.88
N GLU A 38 -10.54 -14.25 12.15
CA GLU A 38 -11.71 -14.69 12.93
C GLU A 38 -12.73 -13.55 13.10
N SER A 39 -12.30 -12.31 13.28
CA SER A 39 -13.18 -11.14 13.38
C SER A 39 -13.88 -10.80 12.07
N LEU A 40 -13.24 -11.03 10.93
CA LEU A 40 -13.78 -10.75 9.61
C LEU A 40 -14.63 -11.89 9.06
N ARG A 41 -14.44 -13.11 9.54
CA ARG A 41 -15.13 -14.30 9.04
C ARG A 41 -16.65 -14.21 9.04
N PRO A 42 -17.32 -13.74 10.11
CA PRO A 42 -18.79 -13.62 10.11
C PRO A 42 -19.34 -12.67 9.05
N VAL A 43 -18.52 -11.72 8.58
CA VAL A 43 -18.90 -10.72 7.58
C VAL A 43 -18.58 -11.20 6.16
N LEU A 44 -17.39 -11.78 5.94
CA LEU A 44 -16.90 -12.14 4.61
C LEU A 44 -17.26 -13.58 4.20
N ASP A 45 -17.41 -14.49 5.15
CA ASP A 45 -17.78 -15.89 4.94
C ASP A 45 -18.80 -16.37 6.00
N PRO A 46 -20.02 -15.78 6.06
CA PRO A 46 -21.01 -16.07 7.08
C PRO A 46 -21.54 -17.50 7.02
N GLN A 47 -21.34 -18.20 5.91
CA GLN A 47 -21.76 -19.58 5.72
C GLN A 47 -20.63 -20.59 5.92
N GLU A 48 -19.44 -20.12 6.31
CA GLU A 48 -18.23 -20.93 6.52
C GLU A 48 -17.89 -21.86 5.35
N LYS A 49 -18.12 -21.38 4.11
CA LYS A 49 -17.87 -22.15 2.88
C LYS A 49 -16.40 -22.28 2.54
N ILE A 50 -15.58 -21.33 3.01
CA ILE A 50 -14.14 -21.31 2.75
C ILE A 50 -13.43 -22.04 3.89
N GLU A 51 -12.53 -22.95 3.56
CA GLU A 51 -11.71 -23.61 4.57
C GLU A 51 -10.88 -22.59 5.36
N LYS A 52 -10.74 -22.80 6.67
CA LYS A 52 -10.03 -21.86 7.56
C LYS A 52 -8.64 -21.44 7.06
N PRO A 53 -7.76 -22.37 6.63
CA PRO A 53 -6.43 -22.00 6.15
C PRO A 53 -6.47 -21.09 4.91
N VAL A 54 -7.40 -21.36 3.99
CA VAL A 54 -7.59 -20.59 2.76
C VAL A 54 -8.12 -19.18 3.08
N PHE A 55 -9.07 -19.09 4.02
CA PHE A 55 -9.60 -17.82 4.47
C PHE A 55 -8.54 -16.96 5.17
N HIS A 56 -7.71 -17.56 6.02
CA HIS A 56 -6.60 -16.86 6.69
C HIS A 56 -5.56 -16.35 5.68
N ASP A 57 -5.22 -17.15 4.64
CA ASP A 57 -4.32 -16.71 3.57
C ASP A 57 -4.92 -15.53 2.78
N PHE A 58 -6.21 -15.59 2.46
CA PHE A 58 -6.93 -14.49 1.82
C PHE A 58 -6.88 -13.19 2.66
N VAL A 59 -7.17 -13.27 3.95
CA VAL A 59 -7.12 -12.09 4.84
C VAL A 59 -5.71 -11.51 4.92
N ARG A 60 -4.69 -12.37 4.98
CA ARG A 60 -3.29 -11.94 4.96
C ARG A 60 -2.94 -11.19 3.67
N LYS A 61 -3.33 -11.72 2.51
CA LYS A 61 -3.11 -11.04 1.21
C LYS A 61 -3.86 -9.73 1.13
N LEU A 62 -5.09 -9.68 1.62
CA LEU A 62 -5.85 -8.44 1.69
C LEU A 62 -5.16 -7.38 2.57
N ALA A 63 -4.58 -7.79 3.70
CA ALA A 63 -3.81 -6.89 4.55
C ALA A 63 -2.61 -6.29 3.80
N HIS A 64 -1.85 -7.10 3.05
CA HIS A 64 -0.76 -6.59 2.20
C HIS A 64 -1.26 -5.59 1.15
N VAL A 65 -2.35 -5.87 0.45
CA VAL A 65 -2.94 -4.92 -0.51
C VAL A 65 -3.28 -3.59 0.15
N VAL A 66 -3.83 -3.60 1.37
CA VAL A 66 -4.14 -2.37 2.14
C VAL A 66 -2.87 -1.64 2.56
N GLU A 67 -1.84 -2.36 3.00
CA GLU A 67 -0.54 -1.77 3.35
C GLU A 67 0.09 -1.09 2.13
N PHE A 68 0.10 -1.74 0.97
CA PHE A 68 0.61 -1.17 -0.27
C PHE A 68 -0.25 -0.02 -0.80
N PHE A 69 -1.57 -0.07 -0.62
CA PHE A 69 -2.44 1.07 -0.91
C PHE A 69 -2.04 2.31 -0.09
N ALA A 70 -1.83 2.13 1.22
CA ALA A 70 -1.39 3.23 2.09
C ALA A 70 0.00 3.76 1.68
N LEU A 71 0.95 2.87 1.32
CA LEU A 71 2.23 3.25 0.75
C LEU A 71 2.05 4.11 -0.51
N GLY A 72 1.17 3.70 -1.42
CA GLY A 72 0.85 4.45 -2.64
C GLY A 72 0.37 5.87 -2.34
N VAL A 73 -0.52 6.03 -1.35
CA VAL A 73 -1.00 7.36 -0.92
C VAL A 73 0.14 8.25 -0.42
N PHE A 74 1.05 7.73 0.41
CA PHE A 74 2.17 8.51 0.94
C PHE A 74 3.19 8.85 -0.14
N VAL A 75 3.48 7.93 -1.05
CA VAL A 75 4.39 8.15 -2.18
C VAL A 75 3.80 9.16 -3.17
N ALA A 76 2.48 9.17 -3.39
CA ALA A 76 1.81 10.21 -4.18
C ALA A 76 1.96 11.60 -3.53
N GLY A 77 1.72 11.69 -2.22
CA GLY A 77 1.91 12.92 -1.45
C GLY A 77 3.35 13.45 -1.53
N PHE A 78 4.33 12.55 -1.46
CA PHE A 78 5.74 12.86 -1.67
C PHE A 78 5.99 13.38 -3.10
N ALA A 79 5.56 12.65 -4.12
CA ALA A 79 5.77 13.01 -5.52
C ALA A 79 5.14 14.36 -5.88
N VAL A 80 3.91 14.63 -5.43
CA VAL A 80 3.23 15.92 -5.64
C VAL A 80 3.96 17.06 -4.93
N SER A 81 4.39 16.85 -3.68
CA SER A 81 5.09 17.86 -2.89
C SER A 81 6.49 18.17 -3.45
N LEU A 82 7.22 17.14 -3.88
CA LEU A 82 8.53 17.27 -4.51
C LEU A 82 8.42 17.88 -5.90
N GLY A 83 7.43 17.45 -6.70
CA GLY A 83 7.15 17.99 -8.01
C GLY A 83 6.84 19.48 -7.97
N ALA A 84 6.05 19.92 -7.00
CA ALA A 84 5.76 21.34 -6.77
C ALA A 84 7.03 22.15 -6.45
N TYR A 85 7.94 21.56 -5.64
CA TYR A 85 9.22 22.17 -5.29
C TYR A 85 10.16 22.26 -6.51
N LEU A 86 10.23 21.21 -7.32
CA LEU A 86 11.08 21.12 -8.51
C LEU A 86 10.44 21.76 -9.78
N LYS A 87 9.18 22.23 -9.68
CA LYS A 87 8.38 22.70 -10.82
C LYS A 87 8.27 21.66 -11.95
N LYS A 88 8.15 20.38 -11.62
CA LYS A 88 8.07 19.23 -12.54
C LYS A 88 6.95 18.29 -12.11
N THR A 89 6.35 17.61 -13.08
CA THR A 89 5.44 16.49 -12.78
C THR A 89 6.24 15.20 -12.68
N LEU A 90 6.12 14.52 -11.54
CA LEU A 90 6.81 13.26 -11.28
C LEU A 90 5.78 12.12 -11.36
N VAL A 91 5.78 11.36 -12.46
CA VAL A 91 4.87 10.24 -12.69
C VAL A 91 5.59 8.89 -12.61
N SER A 92 6.67 8.73 -13.34
CA SER A 92 7.40 7.45 -13.43
C SER A 92 8.12 7.11 -12.12
N MET A 93 8.69 8.09 -11.43
CA MET A 93 9.44 7.86 -10.20
C MET A 93 8.60 7.20 -9.09
N PRO A 94 7.40 7.72 -8.72
CA PRO A 94 6.58 7.07 -7.71
C PRO A 94 6.10 5.67 -8.11
N ILE A 95 5.81 5.43 -9.39
CA ILE A 95 5.41 4.11 -9.89
C ILE A 95 6.57 3.11 -9.76
N LEU A 96 7.77 3.49 -10.18
CA LEU A 96 8.97 2.65 -10.06
C LEU A 96 9.32 2.39 -8.60
N LEU A 97 9.16 3.38 -7.73
CA LEU A 97 9.42 3.22 -6.30
C LEU A 97 8.52 2.16 -5.69
N VAL A 98 7.19 2.26 -5.87
CA VAL A 98 6.27 1.28 -5.28
C VAL A 98 6.41 -0.11 -5.89
N LEU A 99 6.72 -0.22 -7.19
CA LEU A 99 7.05 -1.49 -7.82
C LEU A 99 8.31 -2.12 -7.20
N SER A 100 9.36 -1.32 -7.01
CA SER A 100 10.59 -1.80 -6.39
C SER A 100 10.36 -2.30 -4.96
N VAL A 101 9.52 -1.60 -4.19
CA VAL A 101 9.16 -2.03 -2.84
C VAL A 101 8.42 -3.36 -2.86
N ALA A 102 7.47 -3.57 -3.80
CA ALA A 102 6.72 -4.83 -3.93
C ALA A 102 7.64 -6.00 -4.32
N VAL A 103 8.57 -5.78 -5.26
CA VAL A 103 9.54 -6.81 -5.66
C VAL A 103 10.47 -7.17 -4.51
N ILE A 104 10.96 -6.18 -3.76
CA ILE A 104 11.84 -6.42 -2.60
C ILE A 104 11.08 -7.12 -1.48
N ASP A 105 9.83 -6.77 -1.24
CA ASP A 105 8.98 -7.42 -0.25
C ASP A 105 8.85 -8.91 -0.52
N GLU A 106 8.49 -9.26 -1.75
CA GLU A 106 8.36 -10.65 -2.16
C GLU A 106 9.69 -11.41 -2.12
N TYR A 107 10.81 -10.72 -2.42
CA TYR A 107 12.14 -11.28 -2.26
C TYR A 107 12.46 -11.59 -0.78
N ILE A 108 12.08 -10.71 0.16
CA ILE A 108 12.21 -10.95 1.61
C ILE A 108 11.38 -12.16 2.02
N GLN A 109 10.13 -12.28 1.55
CA GLN A 109 9.25 -13.41 1.84
C GLN A 109 9.82 -14.75 1.36
N HIS A 110 10.58 -14.74 0.26
CA HIS A 110 11.28 -15.93 -0.21
C HIS A 110 12.25 -16.50 0.83
N PHE A 111 13.01 -15.65 1.52
CA PHE A 111 13.94 -16.10 2.57
C PHE A 111 13.24 -16.57 3.83
N THR A 112 12.05 -16.08 4.12
CA THR A 112 11.25 -16.51 5.28
C THR A 112 10.39 -17.76 5.00
N LYS A 113 10.59 -18.41 3.84
CA LYS A 113 9.87 -19.62 3.39
C LYS A 113 8.34 -19.44 3.32
N ARG A 114 7.87 -18.21 3.12
CA ARG A 114 6.43 -17.90 3.03
C ARG A 114 5.81 -18.24 1.68
N GLY A 115 6.58 -18.77 0.74
CA GLY A 115 6.12 -19.11 -0.61
C GLY A 115 5.93 -17.87 -1.45
N SER A 116 7.00 -17.39 -2.09
CA SER A 116 6.95 -16.21 -2.95
C SER A 116 6.32 -16.52 -4.31
N LEU A 117 5.37 -15.69 -4.73
CA LEU A 117 4.66 -15.82 -5.99
C LEU A 117 4.68 -14.47 -6.75
N VAL A 118 4.97 -14.52 -8.03
CA VAL A 118 4.89 -13.31 -8.89
C VAL A 118 3.50 -12.67 -8.85
N THR A 119 2.44 -13.46 -8.61
CA THR A 119 1.08 -12.97 -8.42
C THR A 119 0.95 -12.05 -7.21
N ASP A 120 1.71 -12.29 -6.14
CA ASP A 120 1.65 -11.49 -4.94
C ASP A 120 2.31 -10.11 -5.18
N VAL A 121 3.44 -10.07 -5.93
CA VAL A 121 4.01 -8.79 -6.43
C VAL A 121 2.97 -7.98 -7.22
N VAL A 122 2.21 -8.66 -8.10
CA VAL A 122 1.19 -7.97 -8.93
C VAL A 122 0.07 -7.41 -8.07
N LEU A 123 -0.39 -8.16 -7.06
CA LEU A 123 -1.44 -7.72 -6.13
C LEU A 123 -0.99 -6.51 -5.31
N ASP A 124 0.20 -6.56 -4.73
CA ASP A 124 0.78 -5.50 -3.93
C ASP A 124 1.00 -4.23 -4.76
N PHE A 125 1.55 -4.41 -5.96
CA PHE A 125 1.73 -3.30 -6.90
C PHE A 125 0.38 -2.70 -7.33
N ALA A 126 -0.65 -3.51 -7.60
CA ALA A 126 -2.00 -3.03 -7.92
C ALA A 126 -2.60 -2.24 -6.74
N GLY A 127 -2.43 -2.71 -5.51
CA GLY A 127 -2.80 -1.97 -4.29
C GLY A 127 -2.12 -0.60 -4.22
N ALA A 128 -0.80 -0.57 -4.44
CA ALA A 128 -0.03 0.67 -4.45
C ALA A 128 -0.46 1.64 -5.57
N LEU A 129 -0.72 1.13 -6.79
CA LEU A 129 -1.23 1.94 -7.90
C LEU A 129 -2.61 2.52 -7.60
N ALA A 130 -3.49 1.76 -6.97
CA ALA A 130 -4.79 2.25 -6.52
C ALA A 130 -4.62 3.40 -5.50
N GLY A 131 -3.71 3.26 -4.54
CA GLY A 131 -3.38 4.32 -3.57
C GLY A 131 -2.82 5.57 -4.23
N LEU A 132 -1.86 5.41 -5.16
CA LEU A 132 -1.31 6.51 -5.97
C LEU A 132 -2.42 7.24 -6.75
N GLY A 133 -3.27 6.50 -7.45
CA GLY A 133 -4.35 7.03 -8.27
C GLY A 133 -5.39 7.78 -7.44
N CYS A 134 -5.83 7.21 -6.32
CA CYS A 134 -6.74 7.85 -5.38
C CYS A 134 -6.18 9.19 -4.87
N ALA A 135 -4.93 9.19 -4.41
CA ALA A 135 -4.30 10.40 -3.90
C ALA A 135 -4.16 11.47 -4.99
N TRP A 136 -3.72 11.11 -6.19
CA TRP A 136 -3.63 12.05 -7.32
C TRP A 136 -4.98 12.63 -7.72
N LEU A 137 -6.03 11.80 -7.77
CA LEU A 137 -7.40 12.25 -8.05
C LEU A 137 -7.88 13.24 -6.98
N LEU A 138 -7.68 12.95 -5.70
CA LEU A 138 -8.05 13.86 -4.61
C LEU A 138 -7.27 15.19 -4.68
N PHE A 139 -5.98 15.15 -4.98
CA PHE A 139 -5.18 16.35 -5.18
C PHE A 139 -5.67 17.17 -6.37
N TRP A 140 -6.00 16.52 -7.49
CA TRP A 140 -6.53 17.18 -8.67
C TRP A 140 -7.89 17.85 -8.39
N LEU A 141 -8.82 17.14 -7.76
CA LEU A 141 -10.13 17.64 -7.35
C LEU A 141 -9.99 18.84 -6.40
N TRP A 142 -9.12 18.74 -5.40
CA TRP A 142 -8.89 19.83 -4.46
C TRP A 142 -8.39 21.11 -5.17
N ARG A 143 -7.43 20.96 -6.09
CA ARG A 143 -6.92 22.09 -6.90
C ARG A 143 -8.01 22.68 -7.78
N TYR A 144 -8.81 21.86 -8.43
CA TYR A 144 -9.91 22.29 -9.29
C TYR A 144 -10.95 23.11 -8.51
N ILE A 145 -11.37 22.63 -7.33
CA ILE A 145 -12.32 23.33 -6.46
C ILE A 145 -11.74 24.66 -5.98
N LYS A 146 -10.45 24.68 -5.61
CA LYS A 146 -9.79 25.91 -5.18
C LYS A 146 -9.75 26.98 -6.28
N MET A 147 -9.37 26.61 -7.49
CA MET A 147 -9.35 27.53 -8.64
C MET A 147 -10.74 28.09 -8.95
N ARG A 148 -11.80 27.27 -8.90
CA ARG A 148 -13.16 27.74 -9.11
C ARG A 148 -13.60 28.80 -8.09
N LYS A 149 -13.21 28.64 -6.83
CA LYS A 149 -13.54 29.61 -5.77
C LYS A 149 -12.82 30.95 -5.99
N GLU A 150 -11.58 30.93 -6.49
CA GLU A 150 -10.79 32.13 -6.76
C GLU A 150 -11.31 32.91 -7.97
N HIS A 151 -12.00 32.26 -8.91
CA HIS A 151 -12.64 32.92 -10.07
C HIS A 151 -14.11 33.38 -9.85
N ALA A 152 -14.70 33.01 -8.71
CA ALA A 152 -16.08 33.34 -8.36
C ALA A 152 -16.21 34.58 -7.43
N VAL A 153 -15.07 35.19 -7.08
CA VAL A 153 -14.92 36.43 -6.31
C VAL A 153 -14.35 37.52 -7.23
#